data_82442efba466c8b5415d1de4a725730f
#
_entry.id   82442efba466c8b5415d1de4a725730f
#
_cell.length_a   1.000
_cell.length_b   1.000
_cell.length_c   1.000
_cell.angle_alpha   90.00
_cell.angle_beta   90.00
_cell.angle_gamma   90.00
#
_symmetry.space_group_name_H-M   'P 1'
#
loop_
_entity.id
_entity.type
_entity.pdbx_description
1 polymer ?
#
loop_
_entity_poly.entity_id
_entity_poly.type
_entity_poly.pdbx_seq_one_letter_code
_entity_poly.pdbx_strand_id
1 'polypeptide(L)'
;MKAYRIIGTVLSALLAFFFAIEIFGLVALHGTARAVNKNTITAITDAFLDNEELYGEMTENISKEVSVNISAAITENFIGDDINISSEAVEKAVSEVLNSDAFKDVISDVASDLVMDMMDPDSEGTTLDVGKKLTTMFEENPETFDAIIEDVASDSGASYDDIYNTASAYMSQAGITVPEYGASYSEMMAAVVGFNDEMLNSLLNDYLAAAGLSAGDIPDDPDTDYAPMDSEAEADAAVAGMQSLMKDIGLALDFQKSPVYIVIICASFLLFFGICALLTWSIRRPLLISGIMTAFYGILLLAFSSLSFPTELLMPFFEESFGTAAITAHDILAIAWGAASQNIMLCGILSIVMAVLLIGGFILWKILEAKRPKALA
;
A
#
# COMPACT_ATOMS: atom_id res chain seq x y z
N MET A 1 17.11 -9.62 56.02
CA MET A 1 15.81 -9.38 55.34
C MET A 1 15.70 -8.02 54.65
N LYS A 2 16.10 -6.87 55.28
CA LYS A 2 15.96 -5.55 54.61
C LYS A 2 16.84 -5.40 53.33
N ALA A 3 18.08 -5.88 53.36
CA ALA A 3 19.00 -5.78 52.21
C ALA A 3 18.48 -6.58 50.97
N TYR A 4 17.98 -7.79 51.14
CA TYR A 4 17.37 -8.60 50.09
C TYR A 4 16.18 -7.91 49.43
N ARG A 5 15.34 -7.21 50.21
CA ARG A 5 14.19 -6.47 49.66
C ARG A 5 14.61 -5.25 48.86
N ILE A 6 15.71 -4.60 49.23
CA ILE A 6 16.25 -3.44 48.49
C ILE A 6 16.83 -3.94 47.14
N ILE A 7 17.69 -4.97 47.20
CA ILE A 7 18.31 -5.57 46.02
C ILE A 7 17.24 -6.09 45.04
N GLY A 8 16.23 -6.82 45.55
CA GLY A 8 15.13 -7.32 44.73
C GLY A 8 14.30 -6.20 44.09
N THR A 9 14.13 -5.06 44.79
CA THR A 9 13.40 -3.91 44.23
C THR A 9 14.21 -3.22 43.11
N VAL A 10 15.52 -3.03 43.31
CA VAL A 10 16.41 -2.43 42.33
C VAL A 10 16.52 -3.34 41.07
N LEU A 11 16.70 -4.64 41.30
CA LEU A 11 16.76 -5.61 40.19
C LEU A 11 15.44 -5.67 39.44
N SER A 12 14.29 -5.63 40.11
CA SER A 12 12.97 -5.55 39.47
C SER A 12 12.79 -4.27 38.64
N ALA A 13 13.31 -3.14 39.11
CA ALA A 13 13.22 -1.88 38.37
C ALA A 13 14.09 -1.90 37.11
N LEU A 14 15.30 -2.46 37.18
CA LEU A 14 16.17 -2.64 36.00
C LEU A 14 15.56 -3.61 35.00
N LEU A 15 15.05 -4.75 35.48
CA LEU A 15 14.37 -5.71 34.63
C LEU A 15 13.13 -5.07 33.97
N ALA A 16 12.37 -4.30 34.75
CA ALA A 16 11.22 -3.55 34.23
C ALA A 16 11.60 -2.60 33.09
N PHE A 17 12.72 -1.91 33.22
CA PHE A 17 13.20 -1.01 32.20
C PHE A 17 13.52 -1.74 30.89
N PHE A 18 14.28 -2.84 30.92
CA PHE A 18 14.62 -3.59 29.71
C PHE A 18 13.40 -4.26 29.07
N PHE A 19 12.54 -4.89 29.87
CA PHE A 19 11.31 -5.50 29.34
C PHE A 19 10.36 -4.47 28.73
N ALA A 20 10.34 -3.30 29.27
CA ALA A 20 9.50 -2.26 28.76
C ALA A 20 10.01 -1.74 27.42
N ILE A 21 11.33 -1.68 27.18
CA ILE A 21 11.90 -1.40 25.84
C ILE A 21 11.48 -2.50 24.85
N GLU A 22 11.55 -3.77 25.26
CA GLU A 22 11.14 -4.91 24.43
C GLU A 22 9.64 -4.82 24.06
N ILE A 23 8.77 -4.63 25.07
CA ILE A 23 7.33 -4.49 24.84
C ILE A 23 7.02 -3.26 23.98
N PHE A 24 7.72 -2.14 24.21
CA PHE A 24 7.61 -0.95 23.36
C PHE A 24 7.94 -1.27 21.90
N GLY A 25 9.06 -1.95 21.64
CA GLY A 25 9.44 -2.38 20.30
C GLY A 25 8.39 -3.27 19.65
N LEU A 26 7.91 -4.29 20.38
CA LEU A 26 6.87 -5.21 19.89
C LEU A 26 5.55 -4.49 19.57
N VAL A 27 5.12 -3.57 20.43
CA VAL A 27 3.88 -2.79 20.22
C VAL A 27 4.04 -1.80 19.07
N ALA A 28 5.19 -1.15 18.93
CA ALA A 28 5.48 -0.26 17.83
C ALA A 28 5.49 -1.01 16.50
N LEU A 29 6.13 -2.20 16.43
CA LEU A 29 6.12 -3.06 15.25
C LEU A 29 4.71 -3.51 14.87
N HIS A 30 3.88 -3.87 15.84
CA HIS A 30 2.48 -4.20 15.58
C HIS A 30 1.70 -3.01 15.00
N GLY A 31 1.94 -1.81 15.52
CA GLY A 31 1.33 -0.58 15.04
C GLY A 31 1.75 -0.24 13.61
N THR A 32 3.05 -0.36 13.30
CA THR A 32 3.57 -0.12 11.95
C THR A 32 3.09 -1.16 10.96
N ALA A 33 3.04 -2.44 11.34
CA ALA A 33 2.52 -3.50 10.46
C ALA A 33 1.06 -3.24 10.03
N ARG A 34 0.24 -2.70 10.93
CA ARG A 34 -1.16 -2.33 10.60
C ARG A 34 -1.28 -1.12 9.68
N ALA A 35 -0.25 -0.29 9.60
CA ALA A 35 -0.21 0.83 8.67
C ALA A 35 -0.10 0.37 7.22
N VAL A 36 0.49 -0.80 6.96
CA VAL A 36 0.57 -1.38 5.62
C VAL A 36 -0.78 -2.03 5.29
N ASN A 37 -1.57 -1.33 4.50
CA ASN A 37 -2.89 -1.75 4.03
C ASN A 37 -3.21 -1.09 2.69
N LYS A 38 -4.25 -1.55 2.01
CA LYS A 38 -4.66 -1.06 0.68
C LYS A 38 -4.75 0.48 0.65
N ASN A 39 -5.39 1.11 1.64
CA ASN A 39 -5.55 2.57 1.65
C ASN A 39 -4.22 3.32 1.69
N THR A 40 -3.24 2.80 2.44
CA THR A 40 -1.90 3.41 2.50
C THR A 40 -1.16 3.25 1.18
N ILE A 41 -1.27 2.09 0.54
CA ILE A 41 -0.66 1.83 -0.77
C ILE A 41 -1.31 2.71 -1.83
N THR A 42 -2.66 2.80 -1.85
CA THR A 42 -3.40 3.73 -2.70
C THR A 42 -2.90 5.17 -2.53
N ALA A 43 -2.81 5.68 -1.29
CA ALA A 43 -2.31 7.03 -1.04
C ALA A 43 -0.86 7.25 -1.50
N ILE A 44 -0.01 6.21 -1.42
CA ILE A 44 1.35 6.25 -1.95
C ILE A 44 1.35 6.31 -3.49
N THR A 45 0.50 5.51 -4.13
CA THR A 45 0.35 5.50 -5.59
C THR A 45 -0.21 6.83 -6.08
N ASP A 46 -1.21 7.38 -5.41
CA ASP A 46 -1.78 8.69 -5.73
C ASP A 46 -0.71 9.79 -5.65
N ALA A 47 0.11 9.79 -4.60
CA ALA A 47 1.21 10.76 -4.48
C ALA A 47 2.25 10.63 -5.61
N PHE A 48 2.47 9.43 -6.15
CA PHE A 48 3.30 9.21 -7.33
C PHE A 48 2.63 9.74 -8.59
N LEU A 49 1.34 9.44 -8.79
CA LEU A 49 0.55 9.87 -9.95
C LEU A 49 0.33 11.39 -9.99
N ASP A 50 0.33 12.05 -8.83
CA ASP A 50 0.21 13.50 -8.71
C ASP A 50 1.54 14.24 -8.92
N ASN A 51 2.65 13.52 -9.00
CA ASN A 51 3.94 14.12 -9.32
C ASN A 51 4.06 14.41 -10.82
N GLU A 52 3.86 15.67 -11.20
CA GLU A 52 3.88 16.11 -12.61
C GLU A 52 5.20 15.80 -13.33
N GLU A 53 6.34 15.82 -12.63
CA GLU A 53 7.66 15.57 -13.24
C GLU A 53 7.81 14.09 -13.62
N LEU A 54 7.53 13.17 -12.70
CA LEU A 54 7.70 11.73 -12.94
C LEU A 54 6.57 11.15 -13.78
N TYR A 55 5.34 11.42 -13.39
CA TYR A 55 4.17 10.89 -14.10
C TYR A 55 4.01 11.55 -15.46
N GLY A 56 4.28 12.86 -15.57
CA GLY A 56 4.23 13.60 -16.83
C GLY A 56 5.23 13.08 -17.87
N GLU A 57 6.49 12.82 -17.50
CA GLU A 57 7.48 12.22 -18.41
C GLU A 57 7.04 10.81 -18.85
N MET A 58 6.49 10.00 -17.93
CA MET A 58 6.00 8.67 -18.25
C MET A 58 4.82 8.73 -19.24
N THR A 59 3.83 9.58 -18.97
CA THR A 59 2.64 9.72 -19.84
C THR A 59 2.98 10.31 -21.18
N GLU A 60 3.94 11.24 -21.28
CA GLU A 60 4.43 11.78 -22.56
C GLU A 60 5.06 10.68 -23.43
N ASN A 61 5.88 9.82 -22.87
CA ASN A 61 6.50 8.71 -23.57
C ASN A 61 5.46 7.68 -24.03
N ILE A 62 4.54 7.29 -23.12
CA ILE A 62 3.46 6.34 -23.44
C ILE A 62 2.53 6.91 -24.51
N SER A 63 2.10 8.17 -24.40
CA SER A 63 1.20 8.78 -25.39
C SER A 63 1.83 8.86 -26.78
N LYS A 64 3.12 9.15 -26.89
CA LYS A 64 3.84 9.12 -28.18
C LYS A 64 3.88 7.71 -28.80
N GLU A 65 4.22 6.71 -28.01
CA GLU A 65 4.32 5.33 -28.51
C GLU A 65 2.94 4.77 -28.88
N VAL A 66 1.95 4.99 -28.04
CA VAL A 66 0.56 4.54 -28.24
C VAL A 66 -0.07 5.27 -29.43
N SER A 67 0.16 6.59 -29.59
CA SER A 67 -0.38 7.35 -30.70
C SER A 67 0.13 6.88 -32.06
N VAL A 68 1.40 6.51 -32.16
CA VAL A 68 1.97 5.93 -33.39
C VAL A 68 1.28 4.62 -33.73
N ASN A 69 1.11 3.73 -32.77
CA ASN A 69 0.48 2.44 -32.95
C ASN A 69 -1.02 2.57 -33.30
N ILE A 70 -1.75 3.45 -32.64
CA ILE A 70 -3.17 3.72 -32.92
C ILE A 70 -3.31 4.36 -34.31
N SER A 71 -2.50 5.36 -34.65
CA SER A 71 -2.55 6.02 -35.96
C SER A 71 -2.25 5.04 -37.09
N ALA A 72 -1.29 4.13 -36.88
CA ALA A 72 -1.00 3.08 -37.85
C ALA A 72 -2.19 2.11 -37.99
N ALA A 73 -2.77 1.66 -36.91
CA ALA A 73 -3.94 0.77 -36.88
C ALA A 73 -5.17 1.41 -37.53
N ILE A 74 -5.42 2.70 -37.29
CA ILE A 74 -6.50 3.45 -37.95
C ILE A 74 -6.24 3.55 -39.45
N THR A 75 -5.01 3.89 -39.85
CA THR A 75 -4.62 4.03 -41.24
C THR A 75 -4.76 2.70 -41.99
N GLU A 76 -4.39 1.57 -41.42
CA GLU A 76 -4.46 0.25 -42.05
C GLU A 76 -5.88 -0.32 -42.12
N ASN A 77 -6.72 -0.06 -41.14
CA ASN A 77 -8.01 -0.75 -40.99
C ASN A 77 -9.23 0.12 -41.33
N PHE A 78 -9.10 1.46 -41.29
CA PHE A 78 -10.24 2.37 -41.37
C PHE A 78 -10.21 3.39 -42.50
N ILE A 79 -9.33 3.25 -43.49
CA ILE A 79 -9.24 4.24 -44.55
C ILE A 79 -10.40 4.10 -45.53
N GLY A 80 -11.45 4.91 -45.28
CA GLY A 80 -12.12 5.59 -46.39
C GLY A 80 -11.37 6.91 -46.59
N ASP A 81 -11.12 7.32 -47.81
CA ASP A 81 -10.24 8.45 -48.19
C ASP A 81 -10.57 9.83 -47.57
N ASP A 82 -11.54 9.93 -46.66
CA ASP A 82 -12.15 11.17 -46.19
C ASP A 82 -11.86 11.52 -44.70
N ILE A 83 -11.37 10.60 -43.87
CA ILE A 83 -11.07 10.89 -42.47
C ILE A 83 -9.55 10.85 -42.22
N ASN A 84 -8.97 12.00 -41.95
CA ASN A 84 -7.54 12.12 -41.66
C ASN A 84 -7.36 12.45 -40.19
N ILE A 85 -7.28 11.45 -39.32
CA ILE A 85 -6.96 11.64 -37.91
C ILE A 85 -5.46 11.88 -37.79
N SER A 86 -5.08 13.07 -37.35
CA SER A 86 -3.67 13.40 -37.16
C SER A 86 -3.08 12.64 -35.97
N SER A 87 -1.85 12.18 -36.11
CA SER A 87 -1.13 11.54 -35.00
C SER A 87 -1.03 12.44 -33.76
N GLU A 88 -0.96 13.77 -33.98
CA GLU A 88 -0.92 14.78 -32.94
C GLU A 88 -2.26 14.86 -32.14
N ALA A 89 -3.41 14.76 -32.84
CA ALA A 89 -4.71 14.72 -32.17
C ALA A 89 -4.87 13.45 -31.33
N VAL A 90 -4.40 12.30 -31.86
CA VAL A 90 -4.40 11.03 -31.08
C VAL A 90 -3.46 11.12 -29.87
N GLU A 91 -2.25 11.67 -30.03
CA GLU A 91 -1.29 11.85 -28.93
C GLU A 91 -1.89 12.71 -27.82
N LYS A 92 -2.52 13.83 -28.19
CA LYS A 92 -3.21 14.71 -27.26
C LYS A 92 -4.32 13.98 -26.49
N ALA A 93 -5.19 13.25 -27.20
CA ALA A 93 -6.28 12.51 -26.58
C ALA A 93 -5.77 11.41 -25.62
N VAL A 94 -4.77 10.64 -26.04
CA VAL A 94 -4.15 9.63 -25.18
C VAL A 94 -3.54 10.30 -23.92
N SER A 95 -2.84 11.41 -24.10
CA SER A 95 -2.28 12.17 -22.99
C SER A 95 -3.36 12.68 -22.02
N GLU A 96 -4.48 13.19 -22.54
CA GLU A 96 -5.61 13.67 -21.74
C GLU A 96 -6.29 12.51 -20.96
N VAL A 97 -6.48 11.35 -21.60
CA VAL A 97 -6.99 10.15 -20.93
C VAL A 97 -6.04 9.72 -19.81
N LEU A 98 -4.75 9.59 -20.08
CA LEU A 98 -3.75 9.15 -19.11
C LEU A 98 -3.64 10.11 -17.93
N ASN A 99 -3.82 11.42 -18.16
CA ASN A 99 -3.76 12.44 -17.10
C ASN A 99 -5.12 12.71 -16.42
N SER A 100 -6.21 12.06 -16.85
CA SER A 100 -7.51 12.21 -16.19
C SER A 100 -7.50 11.60 -14.79
N ASP A 101 -8.20 12.24 -13.86
CA ASP A 101 -8.35 11.73 -12.50
C ASP A 101 -8.93 10.31 -12.49
N ALA A 102 -9.93 10.05 -13.36
CA ALA A 102 -10.56 8.74 -13.49
C ALA A 102 -9.57 7.64 -13.90
N PHE A 103 -8.62 7.91 -14.78
CA PHE A 103 -7.60 6.93 -15.18
C PHE A 103 -6.55 6.75 -14.07
N LYS A 104 -6.15 7.82 -13.39
CA LYS A 104 -5.26 7.75 -12.23
C LYS A 104 -5.87 6.91 -11.11
N ASP A 105 -7.16 7.04 -10.84
CA ASP A 105 -7.89 6.23 -9.86
C ASP A 105 -7.82 4.73 -10.23
N VAL A 106 -8.00 4.39 -11.51
CA VAL A 106 -7.86 2.99 -11.98
C VAL A 106 -6.44 2.48 -11.76
N ILE A 107 -5.41 3.26 -12.13
CA ILE A 107 -4.01 2.86 -11.93
C ILE A 107 -3.73 2.66 -10.44
N SER A 108 -4.18 3.58 -9.60
CA SER A 108 -3.97 3.53 -8.16
C SER A 108 -4.61 2.28 -7.54
N ASP A 109 -5.83 1.95 -7.94
CA ASP A 109 -6.54 0.77 -7.46
C ASP A 109 -5.89 -0.53 -7.96
N VAL A 110 -5.48 -0.60 -9.24
CA VAL A 110 -4.77 -1.75 -9.81
C VAL A 110 -3.41 -1.96 -9.14
N ALA A 111 -2.63 -0.89 -8.98
CA ALA A 111 -1.32 -0.97 -8.32
C ALA A 111 -1.45 -1.39 -6.85
N SER A 112 -2.49 -0.90 -6.17
CA SER A 112 -2.76 -1.26 -4.78
C SER A 112 -3.14 -2.73 -4.65
N ASP A 113 -3.99 -3.24 -5.55
CA ASP A 113 -4.39 -4.65 -5.58
C ASP A 113 -3.16 -5.54 -5.87
N LEU A 114 -2.33 -5.15 -6.83
CA LEU A 114 -1.10 -5.88 -7.17
C LEU A 114 -0.13 -5.95 -5.99
N VAL A 115 0.17 -4.81 -5.34
CA VAL A 115 1.11 -4.78 -4.21
C VAL A 115 0.57 -5.59 -3.03
N MET A 116 -0.73 -5.48 -2.74
CA MET A 116 -1.35 -6.26 -1.66
C MET A 116 -1.28 -7.76 -1.92
N ASP A 117 -1.51 -8.16 -3.17
CA ASP A 117 -1.45 -9.55 -3.58
C ASP A 117 -0.01 -10.11 -3.56
N MET A 118 0.97 -9.34 -4.04
CA MET A 118 2.39 -9.69 -3.93
C MET A 118 2.87 -9.88 -2.48
N MET A 119 2.21 -9.21 -1.52
CA MET A 119 2.50 -9.30 -0.09
C MET A 119 1.69 -10.40 0.60
N ASP A 120 0.70 -11.00 -0.06
CA ASP A 120 -0.08 -12.11 0.47
C ASP A 120 0.67 -13.43 0.26
N PRO A 121 1.15 -14.08 1.34
CA PRO A 121 1.90 -15.33 1.24
C PRO A 121 1.06 -16.50 0.71
N ASP A 122 -0.27 -16.40 0.83
CA ASP A 122 -1.23 -17.42 0.39
C ASP A 122 -1.79 -17.14 -1.01
N SER A 123 -1.36 -16.04 -1.67
CA SER A 123 -1.81 -15.72 -3.02
C SER A 123 -1.30 -16.74 -4.04
N GLU A 124 -2.23 -17.26 -4.83
CA GLU A 124 -1.94 -18.15 -5.98
C GLU A 124 -1.65 -17.35 -7.29
N GLY A 125 -1.59 -16.02 -7.21
CA GLY A 125 -1.38 -15.12 -8.34
C GLY A 125 -2.50 -14.10 -8.48
N THR A 126 -2.13 -12.89 -8.89
CA THR A 126 -3.06 -11.77 -9.03
C THR A 126 -3.92 -11.95 -10.25
N THR A 127 -5.23 -12.03 -10.08
CA THR A 127 -6.18 -11.79 -11.15
C THR A 127 -6.58 -10.31 -11.14
N LEU A 128 -5.80 -9.48 -11.83
CA LEU A 128 -6.15 -8.07 -11.99
C LEU A 128 -7.32 -7.96 -12.98
N ASP A 129 -8.44 -7.44 -12.52
CA ASP A 129 -9.64 -7.22 -13.34
C ASP A 129 -9.60 -5.81 -13.97
N VAL A 130 -8.57 -5.57 -14.79
CA VAL A 130 -8.28 -4.25 -15.37
C VAL A 130 -9.34 -3.85 -16.38
N GLY A 131 -9.77 -4.79 -17.23
CA GLY A 131 -10.77 -4.50 -18.23
C GLY A 131 -12.09 -4.04 -17.62
N LYS A 132 -12.55 -4.69 -16.56
CA LYS A 132 -13.74 -4.25 -15.82
C LYS A 132 -13.55 -2.88 -15.17
N LYS A 133 -12.38 -2.60 -14.59
CA LYS A 133 -12.09 -1.29 -13.98
C LYS A 133 -12.09 -0.19 -15.05
N LEU A 134 -11.49 -0.44 -16.22
CA LEU A 134 -11.51 0.50 -17.34
C LEU A 134 -12.94 0.68 -17.90
N THR A 135 -13.72 -0.40 -18.03
CA THR A 135 -15.12 -0.31 -18.45
C THR A 135 -15.92 0.59 -17.51
N THR A 136 -15.81 0.33 -16.19
CA THR A 136 -16.45 1.15 -15.15
C THR A 136 -16.00 2.61 -15.22
N MET A 137 -14.72 2.87 -15.46
CA MET A 137 -14.18 4.22 -15.61
C MET A 137 -14.88 4.99 -16.75
N PHE A 138 -15.07 4.38 -17.91
CA PHE A 138 -15.77 5.01 -19.03
C PHE A 138 -17.26 5.22 -18.75
N GLU A 139 -17.93 4.26 -18.12
CA GLU A 139 -19.33 4.35 -17.74
C GLU A 139 -19.63 5.42 -16.70
N GLU A 140 -18.74 5.61 -15.72
CA GLU A 140 -18.92 6.54 -14.62
C GLU A 140 -18.46 7.97 -14.92
N ASN A 141 -17.62 8.17 -15.98
CA ASN A 141 -17.06 9.46 -16.34
C ASN A 141 -17.34 9.87 -17.80
N PRO A 142 -18.59 9.73 -18.31
CA PRO A 142 -18.89 9.95 -19.71
C PRO A 142 -18.56 11.38 -20.18
N GLU A 143 -18.82 12.39 -19.36
CA GLU A 143 -18.58 13.79 -19.71
C GLU A 143 -17.11 14.08 -20.04
N THR A 144 -16.19 13.46 -19.30
CA THR A 144 -14.74 13.63 -19.49
C THR A 144 -14.29 13.00 -20.80
N PHE A 145 -14.65 11.74 -21.04
CA PHE A 145 -14.19 10.99 -22.21
C PHE A 145 -14.88 11.41 -23.49
N ASP A 146 -16.16 11.75 -23.43
CA ASP A 146 -16.88 12.30 -24.58
C ASP A 146 -16.26 13.62 -25.04
N ALA A 147 -15.88 14.52 -24.11
CA ALA A 147 -15.21 15.76 -24.46
C ALA A 147 -13.84 15.54 -25.15
N ILE A 148 -13.05 14.57 -24.65
CA ILE A 148 -11.75 14.23 -25.27
C ILE A 148 -11.94 13.73 -26.70
N ILE A 149 -12.92 12.84 -26.93
CA ILE A 149 -13.15 12.28 -28.27
C ILE A 149 -13.78 13.33 -29.21
N GLU A 150 -14.68 14.21 -28.72
CA GLU A 150 -15.21 15.34 -29.48
C GLU A 150 -14.11 16.30 -29.96
N ASP A 151 -13.09 16.52 -29.13
CA ASP A 151 -11.94 17.38 -29.50
C ASP A 151 -11.15 16.74 -30.65
N VAL A 152 -10.85 15.43 -30.58
CA VAL A 152 -10.21 14.68 -31.67
C VAL A 152 -11.07 14.67 -32.96
N ALA A 153 -12.38 14.48 -32.79
CA ALA A 153 -13.33 14.50 -33.90
C ALA A 153 -13.32 15.88 -34.61
N SER A 154 -13.37 16.95 -33.82
CA SER A 154 -13.33 18.32 -34.29
C SER A 154 -12.03 18.62 -35.03
N ASP A 155 -10.89 18.22 -34.51
CA ASP A 155 -9.57 18.44 -35.09
C ASP A 155 -9.40 17.65 -36.43
N SER A 156 -10.04 16.48 -36.52
CA SER A 156 -10.01 15.64 -37.75
C SER A 156 -11.10 16.01 -38.77
N GLY A 157 -12.04 16.88 -38.40
CA GLY A 157 -13.21 17.21 -39.23
C GLY A 157 -14.23 16.10 -39.32
N ALA A 158 -14.16 15.08 -38.45
CA ALA A 158 -15.09 13.98 -38.41
C ALA A 158 -16.36 14.37 -37.67
N SER A 159 -17.52 13.97 -38.21
CA SER A 159 -18.80 14.12 -37.51
C SER A 159 -19.05 12.95 -36.57
N TYR A 160 -20.01 13.10 -35.64
CA TYR A 160 -20.50 11.99 -34.81
C TYR A 160 -20.91 10.78 -35.68
N ASP A 161 -21.60 11.04 -36.83
CA ASP A 161 -22.06 9.98 -37.74
C ASP A 161 -20.89 9.19 -38.31
N ASP A 162 -19.78 9.89 -38.67
CA ASP A 162 -18.60 9.24 -39.23
C ASP A 162 -17.94 8.33 -38.19
N ILE A 163 -17.79 8.81 -36.95
CA ILE A 163 -17.21 8.05 -35.86
C ILE A 163 -18.11 6.87 -35.47
N TYR A 164 -19.42 7.12 -35.27
CA TYR A 164 -20.37 6.06 -34.93
C TYR A 164 -20.43 4.96 -35.99
N ASN A 165 -20.50 5.33 -37.27
CA ASN A 165 -20.54 4.34 -38.38
C ASN A 165 -19.27 3.51 -38.42
N THR A 166 -18.11 4.15 -38.25
CA THR A 166 -16.80 3.48 -38.22
C THR A 166 -16.69 2.54 -37.04
N ALA A 167 -16.99 3.02 -35.80
CA ALA A 167 -16.96 2.23 -34.60
C ALA A 167 -17.96 1.05 -34.68
N SER A 168 -19.17 1.29 -35.19
CA SER A 168 -20.22 0.26 -35.33
C SER A 168 -19.81 -0.82 -36.33
N ALA A 169 -19.16 -0.44 -37.42
CA ALA A 169 -18.65 -1.41 -38.41
C ALA A 169 -17.55 -2.30 -37.78
N TYR A 170 -16.62 -1.69 -37.05
CA TYR A 170 -15.58 -2.42 -36.33
C TYR A 170 -16.16 -3.36 -35.26
N MET A 171 -17.03 -2.84 -34.40
CA MET A 171 -17.69 -3.63 -33.34
C MET A 171 -18.44 -4.82 -33.94
N SER A 172 -19.22 -4.59 -35.00
CA SER A 172 -19.96 -5.65 -35.72
C SER A 172 -19.03 -6.72 -36.28
N GLN A 173 -17.88 -6.31 -36.87
CA GLN A 173 -16.89 -7.23 -37.42
C GLN A 173 -16.19 -8.04 -36.33
N ALA A 174 -15.95 -7.42 -35.17
CA ALA A 174 -15.33 -8.06 -33.99
C ALA A 174 -16.33 -8.90 -33.19
N GLY A 175 -17.63 -8.87 -33.52
CA GLY A 175 -18.66 -9.56 -32.72
C GLY A 175 -19.07 -8.83 -31.44
N ILE A 176 -18.71 -7.56 -31.33
CA ILE A 176 -19.06 -6.70 -30.18
C ILE A 176 -20.49 -6.19 -30.38
N THR A 177 -21.27 -6.15 -29.29
CA THR A 177 -22.61 -5.57 -29.31
C THR A 177 -22.51 -4.06 -29.58
N VAL A 178 -23.05 -3.61 -30.71
CA VAL A 178 -23.04 -2.18 -31.06
C VAL A 178 -24.08 -1.45 -30.21
N PRO A 179 -23.71 -0.38 -29.47
CA PRO A 179 -24.64 0.49 -28.79
C PRO A 179 -25.65 1.14 -29.76
N GLU A 180 -26.81 1.58 -29.24
CA GLU A 180 -27.82 2.24 -30.09
C GLU A 180 -27.30 3.55 -30.67
N TYR A 181 -27.81 3.94 -31.87
CA TYR A 181 -27.45 5.23 -32.45
C TYR A 181 -27.82 6.39 -31.52
N GLY A 182 -26.85 7.26 -31.25
CA GLY A 182 -26.96 8.33 -30.27
C GLY A 182 -26.35 7.98 -28.90
N ALA A 183 -25.74 6.78 -28.77
CA ALA A 183 -24.91 6.45 -27.62
C ALA A 183 -23.71 7.41 -27.53
N SER A 184 -23.24 7.67 -26.30
CA SER A 184 -22.05 8.49 -26.08
C SER A 184 -20.80 7.77 -26.57
N TYR A 185 -19.73 8.51 -26.78
CA TYR A 185 -18.42 7.91 -27.11
C TYR A 185 -17.93 7.02 -25.99
N SER A 186 -18.15 7.40 -24.75
CA SER A 186 -17.82 6.62 -23.54
C SER A 186 -18.54 5.28 -23.53
N GLU A 187 -19.82 5.22 -23.89
CA GLU A 187 -20.58 3.97 -24.01
C GLU A 187 -20.01 3.06 -25.09
N MET A 188 -19.58 3.65 -26.23
CA MET A 188 -18.90 2.88 -27.27
C MET A 188 -17.54 2.34 -26.82
N MET A 189 -16.75 3.14 -26.10
CA MET A 189 -15.47 2.71 -25.53
C MET A 189 -15.66 1.63 -24.48
N ALA A 190 -16.61 1.79 -23.58
CA ALA A 190 -16.95 0.80 -22.56
C ALA A 190 -17.35 -0.56 -23.18
N ALA A 191 -18.11 -0.55 -24.28
CA ALA A 191 -18.49 -1.76 -25.01
C ALA A 191 -17.27 -2.47 -25.63
N VAL A 192 -16.32 -1.71 -26.20
CA VAL A 192 -15.09 -2.28 -26.79
C VAL A 192 -14.17 -2.84 -25.69
N VAL A 193 -13.96 -2.10 -24.62
CA VAL A 193 -13.11 -2.53 -23.50
C VAL A 193 -13.72 -3.73 -22.79
N GLY A 194 -15.01 -3.71 -22.50
CA GLY A 194 -15.71 -4.80 -21.82
C GLY A 194 -15.73 -6.09 -22.63
N PHE A 195 -15.80 -6.02 -23.97
CA PHE A 195 -15.67 -7.20 -24.83
C PHE A 195 -14.25 -7.79 -24.80
N ASN A 196 -13.25 -6.93 -24.67
CA ASN A 196 -11.84 -7.33 -24.64
C ASN A 196 -11.32 -7.57 -23.21
N ASP A 197 -12.17 -7.58 -22.19
CA ASP A 197 -11.79 -7.71 -20.78
C ASP A 197 -10.88 -8.93 -20.53
N GLU A 198 -11.30 -10.11 -20.97
CA GLU A 198 -10.49 -11.33 -20.81
C GLU A 198 -9.12 -11.23 -21.53
N MET A 199 -9.09 -10.60 -22.70
CA MET A 199 -7.84 -10.40 -23.45
C MET A 199 -6.95 -9.38 -22.76
N LEU A 200 -7.49 -8.27 -22.28
CA LEU A 200 -6.73 -7.24 -21.54
C LEU A 200 -6.14 -7.80 -20.26
N ASN A 201 -6.94 -8.56 -19.51
CA ASN A 201 -6.49 -9.22 -18.30
C ASN A 201 -5.42 -10.28 -18.59
N SER A 202 -5.56 -11.05 -19.70
CA SER A 202 -4.54 -12.02 -20.14
C SER A 202 -3.24 -11.32 -20.54
N LEU A 203 -3.31 -10.27 -21.37
CA LEU A 203 -2.13 -9.51 -21.80
C LEU A 203 -1.38 -8.89 -20.61
N LEU A 204 -2.11 -8.35 -19.64
CA LEU A 204 -1.49 -7.78 -18.46
C LEU A 204 -0.85 -8.87 -17.59
N ASN A 205 -1.54 -9.99 -17.38
CA ASN A 205 -0.99 -11.11 -16.63
C ASN A 205 0.25 -11.70 -17.34
N ASP A 206 0.24 -11.81 -18.67
CA ASP A 206 1.39 -12.25 -19.46
C ASP A 206 2.55 -11.25 -19.33
N TYR A 207 2.25 -9.94 -19.34
CA TYR A 207 3.25 -8.88 -19.13
C TYR A 207 3.82 -8.91 -17.70
N LEU A 208 2.96 -9.06 -16.69
CA LEU A 208 3.40 -9.21 -15.31
C LEU A 208 4.22 -10.49 -15.09
N ALA A 209 3.84 -11.60 -15.75
CA ALA A 209 4.61 -12.83 -15.75
C ALA A 209 5.98 -12.64 -16.42
N ALA A 210 6.01 -11.98 -17.58
CA ALA A 210 7.26 -11.67 -18.30
C ALA A 210 8.14 -10.69 -17.52
N ALA A 211 7.53 -9.77 -16.76
CA ALA A 211 8.22 -8.88 -15.82
C ALA A 211 8.57 -9.57 -14.49
N GLY A 212 8.27 -10.88 -14.36
CA GLY A 212 8.50 -11.63 -13.12
C GLY A 212 7.59 -11.21 -11.97
N LEU A 213 6.52 -10.47 -12.21
CA LEU A 213 5.60 -9.95 -11.19
C LEU A 213 4.36 -10.83 -10.97
N SER A 214 4.27 -12.02 -11.60
CA SER A 214 3.19 -12.97 -11.33
C SER A 214 3.57 -13.92 -10.20
N ALA A 215 2.67 -14.13 -9.25
CA ALA A 215 2.93 -14.95 -8.05
C ALA A 215 3.02 -16.47 -8.32
N GLY A 216 2.87 -16.92 -9.58
CA GLY A 216 2.65 -18.33 -9.90
C GLY A 216 3.88 -19.22 -10.09
N ASP A 217 5.03 -18.68 -10.46
CA ASP A 217 6.19 -19.49 -10.88
C ASP A 217 7.52 -18.92 -10.33
N ILE A 218 7.75 -19.05 -9.02
CA ILE A 218 9.11 -18.95 -8.49
C ILE A 218 9.69 -20.37 -8.53
N PRO A 219 10.68 -20.70 -9.35
CA PRO A 219 11.36 -21.97 -9.28
C PRO A 219 12.05 -22.10 -7.92
N ASP A 220 11.69 -23.13 -7.16
CA ASP A 220 12.29 -23.49 -5.87
C ASP A 220 13.71 -24.09 -6.04
N ASP A 221 14.55 -23.55 -6.93
CA ASP A 221 15.89 -24.08 -7.16
C ASP A 221 16.98 -23.09 -6.70
N PRO A 222 17.56 -23.31 -5.50
CA PRO A 222 18.65 -22.46 -4.97
C PRO A 222 20.02 -22.72 -5.60
N ASP A 223 20.16 -23.60 -6.60
CA ASP A 223 21.44 -24.09 -7.14
C ASP A 223 21.72 -23.65 -8.60
N THR A 224 21.17 -22.53 -9.07
CA THR A 224 21.57 -22.00 -10.39
C THR A 224 22.92 -21.34 -10.36
N ASP A 225 23.93 -22.04 -10.91
CA ASP A 225 25.27 -21.54 -11.22
C ASP A 225 25.16 -20.25 -12.07
N TYR A 226 25.75 -19.16 -11.58
CA TYR A 226 25.78 -17.85 -12.26
C TYR A 226 26.57 -17.95 -13.57
N ALA A 227 25.88 -17.99 -14.69
CA ALA A 227 26.44 -17.72 -16.01
C ALA A 227 26.60 -16.21 -16.24
N PRO A 228 27.49 -15.73 -17.15
CA PRO A 228 27.70 -14.30 -17.37
C PRO A 228 26.46 -13.63 -17.93
N MET A 229 26.05 -12.57 -17.22
CA MET A 229 24.77 -11.88 -17.33
C MET A 229 24.60 -11.17 -18.66
N ASP A 230 23.58 -11.57 -19.42
CA ASP A 230 22.89 -10.69 -20.38
C ASP A 230 21.95 -9.75 -19.59
N SER A 231 21.76 -8.53 -20.07
CA SER A 231 20.98 -7.48 -19.38
C SER A 231 19.52 -7.87 -19.01
N GLU A 232 18.93 -8.83 -19.74
CA GLU A 232 17.63 -9.42 -19.43
C GLU A 232 17.68 -10.28 -18.16
N ALA A 233 18.72 -11.11 -17.99
CA ALA A 233 18.87 -11.97 -16.81
C ALA A 233 19.13 -11.18 -15.52
N GLU A 234 19.74 -9.98 -15.59
CA GLU A 234 19.88 -9.08 -14.44
C GLU A 234 18.53 -8.47 -14.01
N ALA A 235 17.69 -8.11 -14.98
CA ALA A 235 16.36 -7.61 -14.72
C ALA A 235 15.48 -8.68 -14.07
N ASP A 236 15.50 -9.91 -14.61
CA ASP A 236 14.74 -11.05 -14.08
C ASP A 236 15.18 -11.41 -12.64
N ALA A 237 16.50 -11.44 -12.38
CA ALA A 237 17.02 -11.70 -11.05
C ALA A 237 16.68 -10.59 -10.04
N ALA A 238 16.65 -9.32 -10.46
CA ALA A 238 16.27 -8.21 -9.62
C ALA A 238 14.76 -8.27 -9.27
N VAL A 239 13.94 -8.63 -10.25
CA VAL A 239 12.48 -8.77 -10.07
C VAL A 239 12.16 -9.96 -9.16
N ALA A 240 12.77 -11.13 -9.38
CA ALA A 240 12.62 -12.30 -8.51
C ALA A 240 13.08 -12.00 -7.07
N GLY A 241 14.17 -11.24 -6.92
CA GLY A 241 14.64 -10.76 -5.63
C GLY A 241 13.63 -9.82 -4.94
N MET A 242 12.98 -8.95 -5.71
CA MET A 242 11.96 -8.02 -5.18
C MET A 242 10.71 -8.76 -4.75
N GLN A 243 10.24 -9.75 -5.52
CA GLN A 243 9.10 -10.60 -5.15
C GLN A 243 9.36 -11.40 -3.87
N SER A 244 10.53 -12.07 -3.78
CA SER A 244 10.92 -12.79 -2.58
C SER A 244 10.94 -11.87 -1.36
N LEU A 245 11.49 -10.66 -1.52
CA LEU A 245 11.52 -9.66 -0.46
C LEU A 245 10.10 -9.20 -0.06
N MET A 246 9.22 -8.96 -1.04
CA MET A 246 7.82 -8.57 -0.78
C MET A 246 7.06 -9.68 -0.05
N LYS A 247 7.25 -10.95 -0.46
CA LYS A 247 6.65 -12.10 0.21
C LYS A 247 7.17 -12.27 1.65
N ASP A 248 8.46 -12.10 1.88
CA ASP A 248 9.06 -12.14 3.22
C ASP A 248 8.54 -11.01 4.11
N ILE A 249 8.40 -9.80 3.54
CA ILE A 249 7.77 -8.66 4.22
C ILE A 249 6.31 -8.98 4.54
N GLY A 250 5.57 -9.54 3.58
CA GLY A 250 4.18 -9.96 3.76
C GLY A 250 4.02 -10.95 4.91
N LEU A 251 4.83 -12.02 4.93
CA LEU A 251 4.85 -13.00 6.02
C LEU A 251 5.15 -12.35 7.39
N ALA A 252 6.13 -11.45 7.43
CA ALA A 252 6.47 -10.74 8.66
C ALA A 252 5.33 -9.82 9.13
N LEU A 253 4.67 -9.12 8.21
CA LEU A 253 3.55 -8.24 8.49
C LEU A 253 2.32 -9.03 8.97
N ASP A 254 2.00 -10.13 8.32
CA ASP A 254 0.89 -11.01 8.72
C ASP A 254 1.10 -11.61 10.10
N PHE A 255 2.32 -12.09 10.37
CA PHE A 255 2.66 -12.54 11.70
C PHE A 255 2.46 -11.43 12.74
N GLN A 256 2.93 -10.20 12.45
CA GLN A 256 2.79 -9.06 13.37
C GLN A 256 1.33 -8.59 13.53
N LYS A 257 0.49 -8.72 12.49
CA LYS A 257 -0.95 -8.43 12.54
C LYS A 257 -1.75 -9.53 13.26
N SER A 258 -1.21 -10.73 13.36
CA SER A 258 -1.91 -11.90 13.84
C SER A 258 -2.29 -11.81 15.33
N PRO A 259 -3.37 -12.50 15.74
CA PRO A 259 -3.72 -12.63 17.17
C PRO A 259 -2.62 -13.30 18.00
N VAL A 260 -1.79 -14.16 17.35
CA VAL A 260 -0.66 -14.85 18.00
C VAL A 260 0.37 -13.83 18.48
N TYR A 261 0.65 -12.79 17.69
CA TYR A 261 1.58 -11.74 18.07
C TYR A 261 1.08 -10.98 19.32
N ILE A 262 -0.22 -10.67 19.39
CA ILE A 262 -0.83 -10.06 20.58
C ILE A 262 -0.69 -10.98 21.79
N VAL A 263 -0.89 -12.29 21.61
CA VAL A 263 -0.69 -13.27 22.67
C VAL A 263 0.76 -13.29 23.16
N ILE A 264 1.73 -13.17 22.26
CA ILE A 264 3.17 -13.06 22.61
C ILE A 264 3.42 -11.81 23.46
N ILE A 265 2.89 -10.64 23.06
CA ILE A 265 3.00 -9.40 23.84
C ILE A 265 2.41 -9.59 25.25
N CYS A 266 1.19 -10.14 25.33
CA CYS A 266 0.53 -10.41 26.60
C CYS A 266 1.30 -11.42 27.47
N ALA A 267 1.81 -12.50 26.87
CA ALA A 267 2.59 -13.51 27.57
C ALA A 267 3.92 -12.94 28.10
N SER A 268 4.62 -12.14 27.31
CA SER A 268 5.84 -11.43 27.71
C SER A 268 5.57 -10.51 28.90
N PHE A 269 4.46 -9.75 28.85
CA PHE A 269 4.03 -8.91 29.95
C PHE A 269 3.73 -9.70 31.22
N LEU A 270 3.00 -10.82 31.14
CA LEU A 270 2.66 -11.68 32.25
C LEU A 270 3.90 -12.36 32.86
N LEU A 271 4.81 -12.81 32.00
CA LEU A 271 6.08 -13.41 32.43
C LEU A 271 6.93 -12.41 33.19
N PHE A 272 7.07 -11.20 32.65
CA PHE A 272 7.75 -10.10 33.31
C PHE A 272 7.11 -9.77 34.68
N PHE A 273 5.78 -9.64 34.71
CA PHE A 273 5.05 -9.37 35.95
C PHE A 273 5.28 -10.47 37.00
N GLY A 274 5.28 -11.74 36.58
CA GLY A 274 5.56 -12.89 37.38
C GLY A 274 6.98 -12.88 38.01
N ILE A 275 7.99 -12.59 37.19
CA ILE A 275 9.38 -12.47 37.62
C ILE A 275 9.53 -11.34 38.64
N CYS A 276 8.95 -10.17 38.39
CA CYS A 276 8.94 -9.06 39.33
C CYS A 276 8.22 -9.41 40.67
N ALA A 277 7.12 -10.17 40.59
CA ALA A 277 6.40 -10.65 41.76
C ALA A 277 7.25 -11.60 42.60
N LEU A 278 7.97 -12.52 41.96
CA LEU A 278 8.91 -13.44 42.64
C LEU A 278 10.07 -12.68 43.28
N LEU A 279 10.70 -11.75 42.59
CA LEU A 279 11.83 -10.94 43.13
C LEU A 279 11.45 -10.07 44.28
N THR A 280 10.24 -9.54 44.31
CA THR A 280 9.75 -8.64 45.37
C THR A 280 9.01 -9.35 46.49
N TRP A 281 8.71 -10.66 46.31
CA TRP A 281 7.85 -11.45 47.23
C TRP A 281 6.53 -10.74 47.54
N SER A 282 5.99 -10.00 46.57
CA SER A 282 4.78 -9.21 46.74
C SER A 282 4.15 -8.90 45.37
N ILE A 283 2.88 -9.13 45.22
CA ILE A 283 2.12 -8.80 43.99
C ILE A 283 1.92 -7.27 43.87
N ARG A 284 1.96 -6.52 44.97
CA ARG A 284 1.69 -5.06 44.98
C ARG A 284 2.77 -4.23 44.30
N ARG A 285 4.04 -4.55 44.55
CA ARG A 285 5.16 -3.78 44.00
C ARG A 285 5.26 -3.92 42.46
N PRO A 286 5.11 -5.13 41.89
CA PRO A 286 5.02 -5.28 40.46
C PRO A 286 3.87 -4.51 39.81
N LEU A 287 2.68 -4.46 40.43
CA LEU A 287 1.55 -3.66 39.93
C LEU A 287 1.92 -2.18 39.78
N LEU A 288 2.58 -1.61 40.78
CA LEU A 288 3.01 -0.22 40.72
C LEU A 288 4.14 0.00 39.74
N ILE A 289 5.18 -0.85 39.75
CA ILE A 289 6.34 -0.75 38.87
C ILE A 289 5.90 -0.91 37.41
N SER A 290 5.13 -1.96 37.11
CA SER A 290 4.60 -2.20 35.75
C SER A 290 3.68 -1.06 35.31
N GLY A 291 2.81 -0.56 36.17
CA GLY A 291 1.94 0.56 35.88
C GLY A 291 2.70 1.85 35.55
N ILE A 292 3.74 2.19 36.31
CA ILE A 292 4.59 3.36 36.04
C ILE A 292 5.34 3.19 34.72
N MET A 293 5.92 2.00 34.47
CA MET A 293 6.66 1.73 33.24
C MET A 293 5.73 1.75 32.02
N THR A 294 4.57 1.11 32.10
CA THR A 294 3.58 1.14 31.02
C THR A 294 3.09 2.56 30.73
N ALA A 295 2.90 3.40 31.77
CA ALA A 295 2.57 4.82 31.60
C ALA A 295 3.68 5.57 30.87
N PHE A 296 4.94 5.38 31.28
CA PHE A 296 6.10 6.02 30.68
C PHE A 296 6.21 5.67 29.18
N TYR A 297 6.03 4.38 28.83
CA TYR A 297 6.07 3.96 27.44
C TYR A 297 4.86 4.42 26.62
N GLY A 298 3.67 4.44 27.23
CA GLY A 298 2.51 5.05 26.59
C GLY A 298 2.74 6.53 26.24
N ILE A 299 3.36 7.27 27.14
CA ILE A 299 3.75 8.67 26.88
C ILE A 299 4.82 8.76 25.79
N LEU A 300 5.83 7.87 25.78
CA LEU A 300 6.84 7.84 24.73
C LEU A 300 6.24 7.50 23.37
N LEU A 301 5.32 6.53 23.28
CA LEU A 301 4.61 6.21 22.06
C LEU A 301 3.80 7.40 21.53
N LEU A 302 3.10 8.12 22.41
CA LEU A 302 2.36 9.32 22.05
C LEU A 302 3.30 10.44 21.58
N ALA A 303 4.42 10.65 22.27
CA ALA A 303 5.41 11.62 21.87
C ALA A 303 6.02 11.26 20.51
N PHE A 304 6.35 9.98 20.29
CA PHE A 304 6.91 9.49 19.02
C PHE A 304 5.90 9.61 17.86
N SER A 305 4.64 9.26 18.09
CA SER A 305 3.58 9.38 17.09
C SER A 305 3.24 10.83 16.72
N SER A 306 3.54 11.79 17.61
CA SER A 306 3.33 13.22 17.36
C SER A 306 4.48 13.90 16.62
N LEU A 307 5.61 13.20 16.42
CA LEU A 307 6.71 13.74 15.63
C LEU A 307 6.30 13.77 14.16
N SER A 308 6.46 14.93 13.53
CA SER A 308 6.41 15.05 12.08
C SER A 308 7.56 14.26 11.45
N PHE A 309 7.35 13.74 10.26
CA PHE A 309 8.44 13.11 9.50
C PHE A 309 9.59 14.11 9.36
N PRO A 310 10.84 13.71 9.66
CA PRO A 310 11.97 14.65 9.74
C PRO A 310 12.47 15.05 8.34
N THR A 311 11.65 15.78 7.60
CA THR A 311 11.84 16.25 6.22
C THR A 311 13.19 16.91 6.01
N GLU A 312 13.46 17.97 6.78
CA GLU A 312 14.67 18.79 6.60
C GLU A 312 15.97 17.99 6.83
N LEU A 313 15.92 16.98 7.69
CA LEU A 313 17.07 16.15 8.02
C LEU A 313 17.36 15.11 6.94
N LEU A 314 16.33 14.57 6.32
CA LEU A 314 16.43 13.45 5.37
C LEU A 314 16.48 13.90 3.91
N MET A 315 15.99 15.12 3.59
CA MET A 315 15.96 15.62 2.23
C MET A 315 17.31 15.57 1.51
N PRO A 316 18.45 15.96 2.11
CA PRO A 316 19.76 15.87 1.45
C PRO A 316 20.14 14.43 1.10
N PHE A 317 19.74 13.45 1.92
CA PHE A 317 19.95 12.02 1.64
C PHE A 317 19.09 11.55 0.47
N PHE A 318 17.83 12.01 0.38
CA PHE A 318 16.98 11.68 -0.74
C PHE A 318 17.46 12.31 -2.04
N GLU A 319 17.90 13.57 -2.03
CA GLU A 319 18.49 14.23 -3.20
C GLU A 319 19.72 13.49 -3.71
N GLU A 320 20.59 13.02 -2.82
CA GLU A 320 21.79 12.24 -3.17
C GLU A 320 21.44 10.85 -3.73
N SER A 321 20.39 10.20 -3.16
CA SER A 321 20.05 8.81 -3.48
C SER A 321 19.10 8.69 -4.66
N PHE A 322 18.15 9.60 -4.81
CA PHE A 322 17.03 9.52 -5.75
C PHE A 322 17.00 10.66 -6.79
N GLY A 323 17.88 11.66 -6.69
CA GLY A 323 17.96 12.75 -7.65
C GLY A 323 16.61 13.49 -7.80
N THR A 324 16.07 13.54 -9.01
CA THR A 324 14.78 14.21 -9.31
C THR A 324 13.59 13.55 -8.63
N ALA A 325 13.66 12.26 -8.31
CA ALA A 325 12.63 11.54 -7.57
C ALA A 325 12.67 11.76 -6.04
N ALA A 326 13.57 12.61 -5.54
CA ALA A 326 13.75 12.85 -4.10
C ALA A 326 12.48 13.34 -3.40
N ILE A 327 11.74 14.24 -4.04
CA ILE A 327 10.50 14.82 -3.51
C ILE A 327 9.45 13.71 -3.37
N THR A 328 9.26 12.91 -4.42
CA THR A 328 8.29 11.80 -4.41
C THR A 328 8.66 10.74 -3.37
N ALA A 329 9.93 10.36 -3.27
CA ALA A 329 10.39 9.41 -2.25
C ALA A 329 10.15 9.93 -0.83
N HIS A 330 10.35 11.24 -0.62
CA HIS A 330 10.05 11.92 0.63
C HIS A 330 8.55 11.85 0.95
N ASP A 331 7.68 12.19 -0.01
CA ASP A 331 6.22 12.24 0.18
C ASP A 331 5.65 10.83 0.46
N ILE A 332 6.12 9.82 -0.26
CA ILE A 332 5.80 8.41 -0.01
C ILE A 332 6.12 8.03 1.45
N LEU A 333 7.32 8.37 1.93
CA LEU A 333 7.70 8.06 3.31
C LEU A 333 6.93 8.90 4.33
N ALA A 334 6.55 10.13 4.02
CA ALA A 334 5.72 10.95 4.88
C ALA A 334 4.29 10.37 5.02
N ILE A 335 3.71 9.85 3.94
CA ILE A 335 2.41 9.15 3.94
C ILE A 335 2.50 7.87 4.78
N ALA A 336 3.51 7.04 4.53
CA ALA A 336 3.74 5.81 5.30
C ALA A 336 3.95 6.10 6.79
N TRP A 337 4.68 7.17 7.12
CA TRP A 337 4.84 7.64 8.50
C TRP A 337 3.53 8.12 9.11
N GLY A 338 2.72 8.87 8.37
CA GLY A 338 1.39 9.32 8.80
C GLY A 338 0.50 8.16 9.20
N ALA A 339 0.44 7.12 8.38
CA ALA A 339 -0.32 5.90 8.65
C ALA A 339 0.23 5.12 9.85
N ALA A 340 1.55 4.98 9.96
CA ALA A 340 2.22 4.32 11.08
C ALA A 340 1.99 5.08 12.39
N SER A 341 2.13 6.40 12.38
CA SER A 341 2.00 7.26 13.57
C SER A 341 0.61 7.19 14.19
N GLN A 342 -0.45 7.11 13.40
CA GLN A 342 -1.82 6.93 13.89
C GLN A 342 -1.99 5.61 14.66
N ASN A 343 -1.45 4.52 14.15
CA ASN A 343 -1.50 3.22 14.81
C ASN A 343 -0.63 3.19 16.07
N ILE A 344 0.55 3.82 16.05
CA ILE A 344 1.42 3.97 17.22
C ILE A 344 0.73 4.81 18.29
N MET A 345 0.01 5.86 17.91
CA MET A 345 -0.78 6.69 18.83
C MET A 345 -1.86 5.87 19.55
N LEU A 346 -2.61 5.03 18.83
CA LEU A 346 -3.60 4.13 19.42
C LEU A 346 -2.96 3.18 20.44
N CYS A 347 -1.81 2.59 20.09
CA CYS A 347 -1.05 1.74 21.00
C CYS A 347 -0.59 2.52 22.25
N GLY A 348 -0.20 3.77 22.10
CA GLY A 348 0.15 4.67 23.20
C GLY A 348 -1.02 4.93 24.16
N ILE A 349 -2.20 5.23 23.60
CA ILE A 349 -3.44 5.41 24.39
C ILE A 349 -3.80 4.14 25.16
N LEU A 350 -3.79 2.97 24.51
CA LEU A 350 -4.07 1.69 25.14
C LEU A 350 -3.09 1.38 26.26
N SER A 351 -1.80 1.71 26.08
CA SER A 351 -0.77 1.55 27.11
C SER A 351 -1.06 2.43 28.32
N ILE A 352 -1.49 3.67 28.13
CA ILE A 352 -1.86 4.55 29.25
C ILE A 352 -3.10 4.02 29.99
N VAL A 353 -4.11 3.54 29.27
CA VAL A 353 -5.30 2.93 29.90
C VAL A 353 -4.90 1.72 30.74
N MET A 354 -4.02 0.85 30.23
CA MET A 354 -3.51 -0.29 30.97
C MET A 354 -2.72 0.14 32.21
N ALA A 355 -1.90 1.19 32.11
CA ALA A 355 -1.17 1.76 33.24
C ALA A 355 -2.11 2.26 34.34
N VAL A 356 -3.19 2.95 33.96
CA VAL A 356 -4.22 3.42 34.91
C VAL A 356 -4.89 2.26 35.63
N LEU A 357 -5.19 1.17 34.90
CA LEU A 357 -5.77 -0.04 35.52
C LEU A 357 -4.79 -0.71 36.48
N LEU A 358 -3.50 -0.81 36.18
CA LEU A 358 -2.48 -1.40 37.05
C LEU A 358 -2.26 -0.57 38.31
N ILE A 359 -2.13 0.75 38.15
CA ILE A 359 -1.95 1.68 39.29
C ILE A 359 -3.22 1.72 40.13
N GLY A 360 -4.39 1.75 39.51
CA GLY A 360 -5.70 1.67 40.17
C GLY A 360 -5.86 0.39 40.99
N GLY A 361 -5.45 -0.76 40.40
CA GLY A 361 -5.41 -2.05 41.08
C GLY A 361 -4.49 -2.04 42.31
N PHE A 362 -3.32 -1.41 42.23
CA PHE A 362 -2.43 -1.23 43.35
C PHE A 362 -3.08 -0.39 44.49
N ILE A 363 -3.72 0.73 44.14
CA ILE A 363 -4.41 1.61 45.09
C ILE A 363 -5.57 0.86 45.74
N LEU A 364 -6.40 0.18 44.98
CA LEU A 364 -7.54 -0.60 45.47
C LEU A 364 -7.08 -1.69 46.42
N TRP A 365 -6.01 -2.42 46.09
CA TRP A 365 -5.43 -3.41 46.99
C TRP A 365 -5.00 -2.80 48.31
N LYS A 366 -4.37 -1.63 48.27
CA LYS A 366 -3.90 -0.93 49.46
C LYS A 366 -5.08 -0.49 50.35
N ILE A 367 -6.17 -0.04 49.76
CA ILE A 367 -7.41 0.33 50.47
C ILE A 367 -8.05 -0.90 51.12
N LEU A 368 -8.16 -2.02 50.41
CA LEU A 368 -8.74 -3.27 50.91
C LEU A 368 -7.92 -3.85 52.07
N GLU A 369 -6.59 -3.76 52.00
CA GLU A 369 -5.72 -4.20 53.09
C GLU A 369 -5.86 -3.33 54.37
N ALA A 370 -6.00 -2.01 54.17
CA ALA A 370 -6.22 -1.09 55.29
C ALA A 370 -7.58 -1.31 55.98
N LYS A 371 -8.57 -1.84 55.24
CA LYS A 371 -9.91 -2.17 55.77
C LYS A 371 -10.01 -3.57 56.34
N ARG A 372 -9.01 -4.45 56.19
CA ARG A 372 -9.02 -5.76 56.84
C ARG A 372 -8.93 -5.55 58.33
N PRO A 373 -9.91 -6.03 59.10
CA PRO A 373 -9.85 -5.91 60.56
C PRO A 373 -8.56 -6.58 61.04
N LYS A 374 -7.85 -5.91 61.97
CA LYS A 374 -6.71 -6.49 62.66
C LYS A 374 -7.21 -7.61 63.58
N ALA A 375 -7.87 -8.60 63.02
CA ALA A 375 -8.30 -9.77 63.75
C ALA A 375 -7.12 -10.74 63.82
N LEU A 376 -6.60 -10.90 65.02
CA LEU A 376 -5.66 -11.94 65.49
C LEU A 376 -4.20 -11.76 65.03
N ALA A 377 -3.49 -10.89 65.75
CA ALA A 377 -2.07 -11.16 66.03
C ALA A 377 -1.97 -11.97 67.31
#